data_d07a856eabf6f7cc227882e12ea16c5f
#
_entry.id   d07a856eabf6f7cc227882e12ea16c5f
#
_cell.length_a   1.000
_cell.length_b   1.000
_cell.length_c   1.000
_cell.angle_alpha   90.00
_cell.angle_beta   90.00
_cell.angle_gamma   90.00
#
_symmetry.space_group_name_H-M   'P 1'
#
loop_
_entity.id
_entity.type
_entity.pdbx_description
1 polymer ?
#
loop_
_entity_poly.entity_id
_entity_poly.type
_entity_poly.pdbx_seq_one_letter_code
_entity_poly.pdbx_strand_id
1 'polypeptide(L)'
;MNFILIAIIVLFSFNLNASCKFKNSTSNDEVKYTVQKSINVDDIEGHVIRIFKTETNHKKSKKNCEDLRIIKTDFYGISDYINKNGKVTGYSIGIYDDGSKIFSRVDGVAQTPEDVSKNGLVNTTITITGGTGVYKGVIGYGKGKVEFNPETGYSAGNTEIFYTIPTK
;
A
#
# COMPACT_ATOMS: atom_id res chain seq x y z
N MET A 1 -11.23 58.59 -35.45
CA MET A 1 -12.09 57.84 -34.47
C MET A 1 -11.44 56.47 -34.29
N ASN A 2 -10.51 56.36 -33.31
CA ASN A 2 -9.70 55.15 -33.09
C ASN A 2 -10.40 54.21 -32.11
N PHE A 3 -10.84 53.06 -32.59
CA PHE A 3 -11.37 52.01 -31.72
C PHE A 3 -10.20 51.21 -31.14
N ILE A 4 -9.97 51.31 -29.85
CA ILE A 4 -9.02 50.49 -29.12
C ILE A 4 -9.77 49.16 -28.80
N LEU A 5 -9.36 48.07 -29.45
CA LEU A 5 -9.84 46.72 -29.18
C LEU A 5 -9.12 46.20 -27.95
N ILE A 6 -9.76 46.19 -26.77
CA ILE A 6 -9.25 45.58 -25.54
C ILE A 6 -9.50 44.07 -25.64
N ALA A 7 -8.43 43.32 -25.89
CA ALA A 7 -8.46 41.86 -25.82
C ALA A 7 -8.39 41.44 -24.34
N ILE A 8 -9.52 40.95 -23.79
CA ILE A 8 -9.58 40.35 -22.46
C ILE A 8 -8.98 38.94 -22.58
N ILE A 9 -7.72 38.77 -22.16
CA ILE A 9 -7.10 37.47 -22.02
C ILE A 9 -7.64 36.84 -20.72
N VAL A 10 -8.62 35.93 -20.84
CA VAL A 10 -9.08 35.10 -19.74
C VAL A 10 -8.01 34.04 -19.48
N LEU A 11 -7.16 34.27 -18.49
CA LEU A 11 -6.22 33.25 -17.98
C LEU A 11 -7.02 32.16 -17.27
N PHE A 12 -7.32 31.07 -17.99
CA PHE A 12 -7.77 29.84 -17.38
C PHE A 12 -6.58 29.27 -16.57
N SER A 13 -6.60 29.48 -15.25
CA SER A 13 -5.69 28.80 -14.34
C SER A 13 -6.08 27.31 -14.32
N PHE A 14 -5.43 26.50 -15.13
CA PHE A 14 -5.49 25.06 -15.00
C PHE A 14 -4.78 24.73 -13.69
N ASN A 15 -5.54 24.39 -12.63
CA ASN A 15 -4.99 23.79 -11.44
C ASN A 15 -4.49 22.38 -11.82
N LEU A 16 -3.23 22.30 -12.23
CA LEU A 16 -2.53 21.03 -12.39
C LEU A 16 -2.36 20.42 -11.01
N ASN A 17 -3.24 19.49 -10.66
CA ASN A 17 -3.05 18.65 -9.50
C ASN A 17 -1.75 17.87 -9.69
N ALA A 18 -0.69 18.28 -8.97
CA ALA A 18 0.58 17.59 -9.01
C ALA A 18 0.40 16.16 -8.48
N SER A 19 0.78 15.16 -9.28
CA SER A 19 0.79 13.79 -8.79
C SER A 19 2.01 13.57 -7.90
N CYS A 20 1.81 12.98 -6.74
CA CYS A 20 2.88 12.59 -5.84
C CYS A 20 3.33 11.16 -6.12
N LYS A 21 4.64 10.96 -6.16
CA LYS A 21 5.27 9.65 -6.16
C LYS A 21 5.98 9.44 -4.83
N PHE A 22 5.56 8.45 -4.07
CA PHE A 22 6.15 8.14 -2.78
C PHE A 22 6.62 6.68 -2.72
N LYS A 23 7.85 6.49 -2.21
CA LYS A 23 8.45 5.16 -2.00
C LYS A 23 8.76 4.98 -0.53
N ASN A 24 8.40 3.83 0.00
CA ASN A 24 8.74 3.42 1.35
C ASN A 24 9.30 1.99 1.37
N SER A 25 10.27 1.77 2.24
CA SER A 25 10.86 0.44 2.50
C SER A 25 10.55 0.05 3.92
N THR A 26 10.31 -1.23 4.13
CA THR A 26 9.98 -1.80 5.44
C THR A 26 10.95 -2.93 5.73
N SER A 27 11.57 -2.91 6.89
CA SER A 27 12.43 -3.99 7.40
C SER A 27 11.64 -4.94 8.30
N ASN A 28 12.16 -6.16 8.46
CA ASN A 28 11.49 -7.20 9.25
C ASN A 28 11.23 -6.79 10.71
N ASP A 29 12.11 -6.03 11.32
CA ASP A 29 11.98 -5.55 12.71
C ASP A 29 10.90 -4.46 12.89
N GLU A 30 10.32 -3.97 11.78
CA GLU A 30 9.22 -3.01 11.76
C GLU A 30 7.85 -3.68 11.66
N VAL A 31 7.79 -4.96 11.22
CA VAL A 31 6.54 -5.68 10.94
C VAL A 31 6.23 -6.68 12.05
N LYS A 32 4.98 -6.71 12.48
CA LYS A 32 4.47 -7.68 13.46
C LYS A 32 3.15 -8.27 12.98
N TYR A 33 3.05 -9.60 12.96
CA TYR A 33 1.76 -10.28 12.84
C TYR A 33 1.04 -10.23 14.18
N THR A 34 -0.13 -9.60 14.23
CA THR A 34 -0.95 -9.46 15.45
C THR A 34 -2.15 -10.41 15.47
N VAL A 35 -2.56 -10.88 14.29
CA VAL A 35 -3.61 -11.90 14.12
C VAL A 35 -3.16 -12.87 13.03
N GLN A 36 -3.32 -14.17 13.29
CA GLN A 36 -3.19 -15.22 12.28
C GLN A 36 -4.18 -16.34 12.60
N LYS A 37 -5.06 -16.64 11.65
CA LYS A 37 -6.03 -17.75 11.70
C LYS A 37 -5.98 -18.49 10.37
N SER A 38 -5.77 -19.79 10.41
CA SER A 38 -5.65 -20.63 9.21
C SER A 38 -6.68 -21.73 9.22
N ILE A 39 -7.14 -22.12 8.03
CA ILE A 39 -8.01 -23.26 7.74
C ILE A 39 -7.33 -24.06 6.65
N ASN A 40 -7.09 -25.35 6.89
CA ASN A 40 -6.69 -26.27 5.83
C ASN A 40 -7.91 -26.57 4.97
N VAL A 41 -7.72 -26.55 3.67
CA VAL A 41 -8.74 -26.95 2.69
C VAL A 41 -8.41 -28.38 2.26
N ASP A 42 -9.38 -29.29 2.40
CA ASP A 42 -9.15 -30.72 2.20
C ASP A 42 -9.28 -31.16 0.71
N ASP A 43 -8.96 -30.27 -0.23
CA ASP A 43 -9.01 -30.51 -1.67
C ASP A 43 -7.65 -30.91 -2.26
N ILE A 44 -6.59 -30.19 -1.91
CA ILE A 44 -5.21 -30.40 -2.38
C ILE A 44 -4.27 -30.30 -1.17
N GLU A 45 -3.27 -31.19 -1.12
CA GLU A 45 -2.25 -31.14 -0.06
C GLU A 45 -1.53 -29.78 -0.03
N GLY A 46 -1.43 -29.19 1.16
CA GLY A 46 -0.80 -27.88 1.38
C GLY A 46 -1.68 -26.69 1.03
N HIS A 47 -2.98 -26.88 0.75
CA HIS A 47 -3.94 -25.81 0.54
C HIS A 47 -4.39 -25.22 1.87
N VAL A 48 -4.10 -23.92 2.09
CA VAL A 48 -4.39 -23.20 3.31
C VAL A 48 -4.99 -21.83 3.00
N ILE A 49 -6.16 -21.58 3.55
CA ILE A 49 -6.72 -20.21 3.60
C ILE A 49 -6.35 -19.59 4.94
N ARG A 50 -5.83 -18.37 4.93
CA ARG A 50 -5.43 -17.67 6.15
C ARG A 50 -5.97 -16.25 6.18
N ILE A 51 -6.49 -15.85 7.36
CA ILE A 51 -6.81 -14.45 7.69
C ILE A 51 -5.71 -13.96 8.63
N PHE A 52 -5.16 -12.78 8.35
CA PHE A 52 -4.11 -12.23 9.17
C PHE A 52 -4.16 -10.70 9.25
N LYS A 53 -3.59 -10.16 10.32
CA LYS A 53 -3.32 -8.74 10.48
C LYS A 53 -1.83 -8.55 10.72
N THR A 54 -1.22 -7.62 9.99
CA THR A 54 0.11 -7.11 10.32
C THR A 54 0.03 -5.64 10.74
N GLU A 55 0.90 -5.28 11.66
CA GLU A 55 1.18 -3.90 12.04
C GLU A 55 2.62 -3.59 11.70
N THR A 56 2.83 -2.51 10.95
CA THR A 56 4.15 -2.02 10.56
C THR A 56 4.39 -0.68 11.23
N ASN A 57 5.45 -0.56 12.03
CA ASN A 57 5.87 0.70 12.62
C ASN A 57 7.06 1.24 11.83
N HIS A 58 6.84 2.27 11.03
CA HIS A 58 7.84 2.83 10.13
C HIS A 58 8.85 3.71 10.86
N LYS A 59 9.98 3.15 11.26
CA LYS A 59 11.04 3.86 12.02
C LYS A 59 11.87 4.81 11.15
N LYS A 60 11.97 4.52 9.85
CA LYS A 60 12.89 5.21 8.91
C LYS A 60 12.17 5.80 7.69
N SER A 61 10.86 6.00 7.79
CA SER A 61 10.08 6.58 6.69
C SER A 61 10.58 7.99 6.35
N LYS A 62 10.67 8.27 5.06
CA LYS A 62 10.93 9.61 4.53
C LYS A 62 9.64 10.42 4.48
N LYS A 63 9.77 11.73 4.42
CA LYS A 63 8.65 12.62 4.15
C LYS A 63 8.17 12.45 2.71
N ASN A 64 6.86 12.53 2.53
CA ASN A 64 6.22 12.51 1.22
C ASN A 64 6.04 13.94 0.67
N CYS A 65 5.19 14.11 -0.36
CA CYS A 65 4.99 15.40 -1.02
C CYS A 65 4.26 16.43 -0.13
N GLU A 66 3.53 16.00 0.87
CA GLU A 66 2.86 16.83 1.88
C GLU A 66 3.75 17.12 3.09
N ASP A 67 5.05 16.79 3.01
CA ASP A 67 6.02 16.92 4.11
C ASP A 67 5.68 16.08 5.35
N LEU A 68 4.85 15.03 5.18
CA LEU A 68 4.43 14.10 6.23
C LEU A 68 5.16 12.76 6.15
N ARG A 69 5.34 12.12 7.31
CA ARG A 69 5.92 10.77 7.43
C ARG A 69 4.83 9.76 7.73
N ILE A 70 4.82 8.66 7.02
CA ILE A 70 4.03 7.50 7.43
C ILE A 70 4.70 6.90 8.67
N ILE A 71 3.95 6.79 9.78
CA ILE A 71 4.46 6.27 11.05
C ILE A 71 4.00 4.86 11.33
N LYS A 72 2.82 4.49 10.81
CA LYS A 72 2.24 3.15 11.00
C LYS A 72 1.47 2.72 9.77
N THR A 73 1.48 1.41 9.49
CA THR A 73 0.55 0.77 8.55
C THR A 73 -0.09 -0.43 9.22
N ASP A 74 -1.41 -0.49 9.24
CA ASP A 74 -2.17 -1.69 9.56
C ASP A 74 -2.60 -2.36 8.25
N PHE A 75 -2.33 -3.66 8.09
CA PHE A 75 -2.78 -4.44 6.95
C PHE A 75 -3.64 -5.62 7.41
N TYR A 76 -4.80 -5.76 6.80
CA TYR A 76 -5.78 -6.81 7.05
C TYR A 76 -5.87 -7.69 5.80
N GLY A 77 -5.33 -8.90 5.86
CA GLY A 77 -5.14 -9.75 4.70
C GLY A 77 -5.85 -11.09 4.78
N ILE A 78 -6.18 -11.60 3.60
CA ILE A 78 -6.61 -12.97 3.37
C ILE A 78 -5.65 -13.56 2.33
N SER A 79 -5.08 -14.72 2.60
CA SER A 79 -4.31 -15.49 1.64
C SER A 79 -4.96 -16.84 1.37
N ASP A 80 -4.88 -17.24 0.12
CA ASP A 80 -5.36 -18.52 -0.41
C ASP A 80 -4.17 -19.15 -1.14
N TYR A 81 -3.51 -20.10 -0.46
CA TYR A 81 -2.21 -20.63 -0.88
C TYR A 81 -2.20 -22.15 -0.96
N ILE A 82 -1.62 -22.67 -2.03
CA ILE A 82 -1.20 -24.05 -2.13
C ILE A 82 0.32 -24.08 -2.04
N ASN A 83 0.88 -24.73 -1.03
CA ASN A 83 2.33 -24.77 -0.76
C ASN A 83 2.96 -23.37 -0.75
N LYS A 84 2.33 -22.43 -0.06
CA LYS A 84 2.72 -21.00 0.05
C LYS A 84 2.66 -20.20 -1.26
N ASN A 85 2.10 -20.76 -2.34
CA ASN A 85 1.89 -20.09 -3.63
C ASN A 85 0.40 -19.80 -3.82
N GLY A 86 0.06 -18.61 -4.28
CA GLY A 86 -1.34 -18.26 -4.53
C GLY A 86 -1.65 -16.79 -4.31
N LYS A 87 -2.94 -16.52 -4.13
CA LYS A 87 -3.46 -15.16 -4.06
C LYS A 87 -3.43 -14.62 -2.64
N VAL A 88 -3.11 -13.34 -2.51
CA VAL A 88 -3.34 -12.55 -1.29
C VAL A 88 -4.14 -11.30 -1.63
N THR A 89 -5.09 -10.95 -0.80
CA THR A 89 -5.87 -9.72 -0.93
C THR A 89 -6.09 -9.11 0.44
N GLY A 90 -6.33 -7.80 0.48
CA GLY A 90 -6.60 -7.16 1.77
C GLY A 90 -6.77 -5.66 1.67
N TYR A 91 -6.78 -5.05 2.85
CA TYR A 91 -6.90 -3.60 3.02
C TYR A 91 -5.78 -3.09 3.90
N SER A 92 -5.24 -1.93 3.55
CA SER A 92 -4.24 -1.25 4.35
C SER A 92 -4.71 0.13 4.79
N ILE A 93 -4.27 0.53 5.98
CA ILE A 93 -4.47 1.86 6.56
C ILE A 93 -3.09 2.41 6.88
N GLY A 94 -2.62 3.34 6.06
CA GLY A 94 -1.41 4.12 6.34
C GLY A 94 -1.76 5.30 7.24
N ILE A 95 -1.04 5.47 8.35
CA ILE A 95 -1.24 6.53 9.35
C ILE A 95 0.00 7.41 9.33
N TYR A 96 -0.21 8.71 9.20
CA TYR A 96 0.84 9.72 9.12
C TYR A 96 1.03 10.46 10.46
N ASP A 97 2.15 11.16 10.60
CA ASP A 97 2.57 11.82 11.85
C ASP A 97 1.64 12.97 12.29
N ASP A 98 0.81 13.51 11.39
CA ASP A 98 -0.26 14.47 11.71
C ASP A 98 -1.62 13.80 12.05
N GLY A 99 -1.68 12.44 12.04
CA GLY A 99 -2.89 11.67 12.25
C GLY A 99 -3.74 11.45 10.99
N SER A 100 -3.39 12.05 9.86
CA SER A 100 -4.04 11.80 8.56
C SER A 100 -3.83 10.35 8.12
N LYS A 101 -4.76 9.82 7.29
CA LYS A 101 -4.74 8.42 6.86
C LYS A 101 -4.95 8.28 5.36
N ILE A 102 -4.32 7.28 4.78
CA ILE A 102 -4.61 6.75 3.43
C ILE A 102 -5.17 5.35 3.57
N PHE A 103 -6.27 5.06 2.88
CA PHE A 103 -6.89 3.75 2.79
C PHE A 103 -6.60 3.14 1.43
N SER A 104 -6.28 1.85 1.40
CA SER A 104 -5.98 1.17 0.15
C SER A 104 -6.51 -0.26 0.16
N ARG A 105 -6.92 -0.73 -1.02
CA ARG A 105 -7.06 -2.14 -1.32
C ARG A 105 -5.75 -2.66 -1.90
N VAL A 106 -5.37 -3.86 -1.51
CA VAL A 106 -4.14 -4.52 -1.96
C VAL A 106 -4.51 -5.91 -2.50
N ASP A 107 -4.08 -6.20 -3.72
CA ASP A 107 -4.21 -7.50 -4.36
C ASP A 107 -2.83 -7.98 -4.81
N GLY A 108 -2.52 -9.26 -4.62
CA GLY A 108 -1.20 -9.78 -4.94
C GLY A 108 -1.16 -11.28 -5.17
N VAL A 109 0.00 -11.72 -5.64
CA VAL A 109 0.31 -13.14 -5.84
C VAL A 109 1.62 -13.46 -5.14
N ALA A 110 1.58 -14.52 -4.35
CA ALA A 110 2.74 -15.09 -3.67
C ALA A 110 3.38 -16.17 -4.53
N GLN A 111 4.70 -16.17 -4.55
CA GLN A 111 5.53 -17.21 -5.14
C GLN A 111 6.59 -17.61 -4.13
N THR A 112 6.68 -18.89 -3.83
CA THR A 112 7.67 -19.44 -2.91
C THR A 112 8.53 -20.43 -3.68
N PRO A 113 9.86 -20.44 -3.49
CA PRO A 113 10.73 -21.45 -4.06
C PRO A 113 10.35 -22.85 -3.56
N GLU A 114 10.74 -23.88 -4.32
CA GLU A 114 10.55 -25.29 -3.91
C GLU A 114 11.20 -25.57 -2.54
N ASP A 115 12.35 -24.95 -2.29
CA ASP A 115 12.99 -24.96 -0.97
C ASP A 115 12.20 -24.06 -0.02
N VAL A 116 11.29 -24.64 0.73
CA VAL A 116 10.39 -23.97 1.68
C VAL A 116 11.10 -23.27 2.84
N SER A 117 12.40 -23.54 3.06
CA SER A 117 13.21 -22.81 4.04
C SER A 117 13.50 -21.39 3.59
N LYS A 118 13.43 -21.11 2.29
CA LYS A 118 13.63 -19.77 1.72
C LYS A 118 12.39 -18.91 1.85
N ASN A 119 12.61 -17.61 1.83
CA ASN A 119 11.53 -16.64 1.81
C ASN A 119 10.76 -16.71 0.49
N GLY A 120 9.44 -16.65 0.58
CA GLY A 120 8.57 -16.40 -0.57
C GLY A 120 8.56 -14.93 -0.93
N LEU A 121 8.02 -14.64 -2.10
CA LEU A 121 7.88 -13.31 -2.66
C LEU A 121 6.43 -13.01 -2.99
N VAL A 122 5.91 -11.88 -2.50
CA VAL A 122 4.60 -11.35 -2.92
C VAL A 122 4.83 -10.11 -3.77
N ASN A 123 4.26 -10.13 -4.98
CA ASN A 123 4.09 -8.93 -5.79
C ASN A 123 2.65 -8.44 -5.66
N THR A 124 2.48 -7.16 -5.34
CA THR A 124 1.16 -6.57 -5.09
C THR A 124 0.88 -5.39 -5.99
N THR A 125 -0.40 -5.21 -6.29
CA THR A 125 -1.00 -3.96 -6.78
C THR A 125 -1.75 -3.29 -5.64
N ILE A 126 -1.74 -1.97 -5.62
CA ILE A 126 -2.36 -1.15 -4.58
C ILE A 126 -3.31 -0.18 -5.26
N THR A 127 -4.54 -0.13 -4.79
CA THR A 127 -5.52 0.86 -5.21
C THR A 127 -5.86 1.73 -4.01
N ILE A 128 -5.58 3.03 -4.08
CA ILE A 128 -5.96 3.97 -3.02
C ILE A 128 -7.45 4.20 -3.12
N THR A 129 -8.18 3.91 -2.04
CA THR A 129 -9.64 3.96 -1.98
C THR A 129 -10.16 5.20 -1.24
N GLY A 130 -9.27 5.98 -0.63
CA GLY A 130 -9.62 7.22 0.06
C GLY A 130 -8.64 7.56 1.18
N GLY A 131 -8.99 8.58 1.96
CA GLY A 131 -8.18 9.02 3.08
C GLY A 131 -8.90 10.02 3.98
N THR A 132 -8.22 10.43 5.05
CA THR A 132 -8.68 11.44 6.01
C THR A 132 -7.65 12.56 6.18
N GLY A 133 -8.05 13.64 6.84
CA GLY A 133 -7.17 14.79 7.05
C GLY A 133 -6.76 15.42 5.71
N VAL A 134 -5.46 15.62 5.53
CA VAL A 134 -4.91 16.18 4.27
C VAL A 134 -5.18 15.28 3.06
N TYR A 135 -5.39 13.97 3.27
CA TYR A 135 -5.67 13.01 2.21
C TYR A 135 -7.16 12.82 1.89
N LYS A 136 -8.03 13.71 2.35
CA LYS A 136 -9.46 13.63 2.02
C LYS A 136 -9.67 13.73 0.50
N GLY A 137 -10.30 12.71 -0.09
CA GLY A 137 -10.53 12.63 -1.54
C GLY A 137 -9.32 12.15 -2.35
N VAL A 138 -8.24 11.72 -1.71
CA VAL A 138 -7.08 11.16 -2.41
C VAL A 138 -7.48 9.99 -3.31
N ILE A 139 -6.90 9.97 -4.50
CA ILE A 139 -7.00 8.87 -5.46
C ILE A 139 -5.60 8.46 -5.90
N GLY A 140 -5.42 7.20 -6.24
CA GLY A 140 -4.11 6.75 -6.70
C GLY A 140 -3.99 5.24 -6.78
N TYR A 141 -2.79 4.82 -7.10
CA TYR A 141 -2.43 3.42 -7.26
C TYR A 141 -0.97 3.21 -6.84
N GLY A 142 -0.58 1.96 -6.75
CA GLY A 142 0.80 1.61 -6.43
C GLY A 142 1.11 0.16 -6.66
N LYS A 143 2.32 -0.20 -6.28
CA LYS A 143 2.83 -1.57 -6.31
C LYS A 143 3.69 -1.82 -5.07
N GLY A 144 3.74 -3.08 -4.67
CA GLY A 144 4.60 -3.53 -3.60
C GLY A 144 5.31 -4.83 -3.97
N LYS A 145 6.44 -5.03 -3.33
CA LYS A 145 7.19 -6.29 -3.38
C LYS A 145 7.56 -6.62 -1.94
N VAL A 146 7.10 -7.76 -1.44
CA VAL A 146 7.30 -8.21 -0.05
C VAL A 146 7.92 -9.60 -0.06
N GLU A 147 9.05 -9.74 0.59
CA GLU A 147 9.57 -11.05 0.99
C GLU A 147 8.91 -11.47 2.29
N PHE A 148 8.51 -12.73 2.39
CA PHE A 148 7.80 -13.25 3.55
C PHE A 148 8.18 -14.68 3.87
N ASN A 149 8.05 -15.05 5.13
CA ASN A 149 8.10 -16.43 5.58
C ASN A 149 7.16 -16.57 6.79
N PRO A 150 6.00 -17.23 6.63
CA PRO A 150 5.01 -17.33 7.69
C PRO A 150 5.44 -18.20 8.87
N GLU A 151 6.43 -19.09 8.68
CA GLU A 151 6.93 -19.95 9.75
C GLU A 151 7.83 -19.18 10.73
N THR A 152 8.66 -18.29 10.19
CA THR A 152 9.56 -17.45 10.99
C THR A 152 8.94 -16.11 11.36
N GLY A 153 7.80 -15.74 10.76
CA GLY A 153 7.20 -14.43 10.88
C GLY A 153 7.94 -13.34 10.11
N TYR A 154 8.89 -13.73 9.23
CA TYR A 154 9.64 -12.76 8.44
C TYR A 154 8.74 -12.01 7.46
N SER A 155 8.91 -10.70 7.41
CA SER A 155 8.25 -9.85 6.41
C SER A 155 9.05 -8.56 6.20
N ALA A 156 9.51 -8.32 4.99
CA ALA A 156 10.22 -7.09 4.62
C ALA A 156 9.89 -6.73 3.17
N GLY A 157 9.88 -5.46 2.81
CA GLY A 157 9.52 -5.10 1.45
C GLY A 157 9.65 -3.64 1.08
N ASN A 158 9.21 -3.37 -0.14
CA ASN A 158 9.19 -2.03 -0.72
C ASN A 158 7.81 -1.74 -1.30
N THR A 159 7.37 -0.51 -1.12
CA THR A 159 6.11 0.01 -1.67
C THR A 159 6.38 1.28 -2.45
N GLU A 160 5.74 1.42 -3.60
CA GLU A 160 5.72 2.63 -4.41
C GLU A 160 4.29 2.97 -4.73
N ILE A 161 3.85 4.17 -4.36
CA ILE A 161 2.51 4.69 -4.64
C ILE A 161 2.59 5.98 -5.45
N PHE A 162 1.58 6.18 -6.29
CA PHE A 162 1.32 7.39 -7.07
C PHE A 162 -0.06 7.88 -6.71
N TYR A 163 -0.19 9.11 -6.28
CA TYR A 163 -1.48 9.64 -5.86
C TYR A 163 -1.63 11.12 -6.17
N THR A 164 -2.88 11.55 -6.20
CA THR A 164 -3.27 12.95 -6.36
C THR A 164 -4.32 13.28 -5.30
N ILE A 165 -4.18 14.44 -4.68
CA ILE A 165 -5.16 14.99 -3.75
C ILE A 165 -5.92 16.07 -4.52
N PRO A 166 -7.27 15.97 -4.66
CA PRO A 166 -8.05 17.02 -5.31
C PRO A 166 -7.89 18.35 -4.58
N THR A 167 -7.62 19.40 -5.33
CA THR A 167 -7.72 20.78 -4.81
C THR A 167 -9.17 21.08 -4.44
N LYS A 168 -9.36 21.69 -3.27
CA LYS A 168 -10.67 22.17 -2.84
C LYS A 168 -11.13 23.34 -3.69
#